data_bd3a831da2abd4fc4517919c0eba346a
#
_entry.id   bd3a831da2abd4fc4517919c0eba346a
#
_cell.length_a   1.000
_cell.length_b   1.000
_cell.length_c   1.000
_cell.angle_alpha   90.00
_cell.angle_beta   90.00
_cell.angle_gamma   90.00
#
_symmetry.space_group_name_H-M   'P 1'
#
loop_
_entity.id
_entity.type
_entity.pdbx_description
1 polymer ?
#
loop_
_entity_poly.entity_id
_entity_poly.type
_entity_poly.pdbx_seq_one_letter_code
_entity_poly.pdbx_strand_id
1 'polypeptide(L)'
;MALTLSPAGPDQTPTDYALPRIARHLRSIGVFGAGFGAVIPKWGGLSEISQVSCRACAVGGGVYVLGKGVAPPTEDNAKTTENGTKLRLRDGEVVTAKWIVGGNSSTASEDTHCRSMTIVSSSLSHLFPPIAEEAPAPAAAVVVFPSGSLTLDSQAEGLPPVHVFVHSSDTGECPSGQCKYHLPLFVPCCYDEQTLRILIYIV
;
A
#
# COMPACT_ATOMS: atom_id res chain seq x y z
N MET A 1 -6.24 1.15 -17.20
CA MET A 1 -5.50 0.33 -16.21
C MET A 1 -4.88 1.17 -15.09
N ALA A 2 -4.05 2.17 -15.39
CA ALA A 2 -3.41 2.96 -14.33
C ALA A 2 -4.39 3.52 -13.29
N LEU A 3 -5.52 4.09 -13.73
CA LEU A 3 -6.51 4.70 -12.84
C LEU A 3 -7.37 3.70 -12.06
N THR A 4 -7.47 2.47 -12.53
CA THR A 4 -8.29 1.43 -11.87
C THR A 4 -7.50 0.61 -10.87
N LEU A 5 -6.17 0.55 -11.03
CA LEU A 5 -5.27 -0.36 -10.28
C LEU A 5 -5.79 -1.80 -10.28
N SER A 6 -6.37 -2.23 -11.42
CA SER A 6 -6.89 -3.58 -11.56
C SER A 6 -5.75 -4.60 -11.58
N PRO A 7 -5.84 -5.70 -10.84
CA PRO A 7 -4.89 -6.81 -10.94
C PRO A 7 -5.09 -7.62 -12.23
N ALA A 8 -6.24 -7.47 -12.91
CA ALA A 8 -6.55 -8.14 -14.15
C ALA A 8 -6.10 -7.34 -15.39
N GLY A 9 -5.93 -8.01 -16.50
CA GLY A 9 -5.68 -7.37 -17.79
C GLY A 9 -6.84 -6.47 -18.25
N PRO A 10 -6.62 -5.60 -19.26
CA PRO A 10 -7.65 -4.69 -19.75
C PRO A 10 -8.91 -5.42 -20.22
N ASP A 11 -8.75 -6.55 -20.89
CA ASP A 11 -9.85 -7.34 -21.43
C ASP A 11 -10.63 -8.12 -20.36
N GLN A 12 -10.04 -8.31 -19.19
CA GLN A 12 -10.62 -9.03 -18.05
C GLN A 12 -11.15 -8.12 -16.96
N THR A 13 -10.90 -6.81 -17.06
CA THR A 13 -11.35 -5.86 -16.05
C THR A 13 -12.81 -5.48 -16.28
N PRO A 14 -13.75 -5.84 -15.38
CA PRO A 14 -15.16 -5.51 -15.54
C PRO A 14 -15.40 -3.99 -15.56
N THR A 15 -16.35 -3.56 -16.38
CA THR A 15 -16.67 -2.13 -16.51
C THR A 15 -17.26 -1.55 -15.25
N ASP A 16 -18.05 -2.28 -14.51
CA ASP A 16 -18.63 -1.90 -13.21
C ASP A 16 -17.56 -1.73 -12.12
N TYR A 17 -16.45 -2.47 -12.22
CA TYR A 17 -15.28 -2.25 -11.37
C TYR A 17 -14.48 -1.00 -11.78
N ALA A 18 -14.31 -0.79 -13.08
CA ALA A 18 -13.44 0.24 -13.63
C ALA A 18 -14.04 1.66 -13.53
N LEU A 19 -15.29 1.82 -13.94
CA LEU A 19 -15.96 3.13 -14.04
C LEU A 19 -16.01 3.91 -12.72
N PRO A 20 -16.40 3.31 -11.57
CA PRO A 20 -16.41 4.05 -10.30
C PRO A 20 -15.02 4.53 -9.87
N ARG A 21 -13.97 3.77 -10.18
CA ARG A 21 -12.57 4.12 -9.85
C ARG A 21 -12.07 5.26 -10.71
N ILE A 22 -12.31 5.20 -12.01
CA ILE A 22 -11.98 6.29 -12.95
C ILE A 22 -12.75 7.56 -12.56
N ALA A 23 -14.05 7.45 -12.30
CA ALA A 23 -14.87 8.59 -11.89
C ALA A 23 -14.38 9.22 -10.59
N ARG A 24 -13.98 8.41 -9.61
CA ARG A 24 -13.40 8.89 -8.35
C ARG A 24 -12.11 9.65 -8.60
N HIS A 25 -11.21 9.10 -9.41
CA HIS A 25 -9.96 9.77 -9.76
C HIS A 25 -10.22 11.10 -10.45
N LEU A 26 -11.06 11.15 -11.48
CA LEU A 26 -11.38 12.37 -12.21
C LEU A 26 -12.02 13.45 -11.32
N ARG A 27 -12.90 13.04 -10.39
CA ARG A 27 -13.54 13.96 -9.43
C ARG A 27 -12.57 14.49 -8.37
N SER A 28 -11.47 13.80 -8.11
CA SER A 28 -10.46 14.23 -7.13
C SER A 28 -9.48 15.25 -7.68
N ILE A 29 -9.40 15.41 -9.00
CA ILE A 29 -8.52 16.39 -9.65
C ILE A 29 -8.95 17.81 -9.23
N GLY A 30 -8.00 18.58 -8.74
CA GLY A 30 -8.23 19.95 -8.27
C GLY A 30 -8.74 20.09 -6.84
N VAL A 31 -9.13 19.00 -6.16
CA VAL A 31 -9.60 19.05 -4.75
C VAL A 31 -8.47 19.45 -3.79
N PHE A 32 -7.26 19.01 -4.03
CA PHE A 32 -6.07 19.28 -3.19
C PHE A 32 -5.12 20.30 -3.81
N GLY A 33 -5.52 20.95 -4.88
CA GLY A 33 -4.71 21.89 -5.62
C GLY A 33 -4.79 21.63 -7.13
N ALA A 34 -4.31 22.58 -7.93
CA ALA A 34 -4.34 22.47 -9.38
C ALA A 34 -3.52 21.26 -9.84
N GLY A 35 -4.15 20.39 -10.63
CA GLY A 35 -3.52 19.24 -11.25
C GLY A 35 -3.29 18.01 -10.35
N PHE A 36 -3.62 18.05 -9.05
CA PHE A 36 -3.43 16.92 -8.15
C PHE A 36 -4.75 16.22 -7.82
N GLY A 37 -4.79 14.90 -8.04
CA GLY A 37 -5.90 14.03 -7.65
C GLY A 37 -5.65 13.24 -6.38
N ALA A 38 -4.49 13.39 -5.75
CA ALA A 38 -4.07 12.66 -4.56
C ALA A 38 -3.11 13.50 -3.71
N VAL A 39 -2.97 13.12 -2.45
CA VAL A 39 -1.97 13.66 -1.53
C VAL A 39 -1.02 12.58 -1.08
N ILE A 40 0.24 12.94 -0.84
CA ILE A 40 1.26 12.05 -0.30
C ILE A 40 1.66 12.63 1.07
N PRO A 41 1.60 11.82 2.15
CA PRO A 41 2.09 12.26 3.45
C PRO A 41 3.59 12.55 3.36
N LYS A 42 4.00 13.75 3.73
CA LYS A 42 5.40 14.16 3.80
C LYS A 42 6.01 13.73 5.14
N TRP A 43 7.33 13.56 5.21
CA TRP A 43 8.10 13.31 6.43
C TRP A 43 7.96 11.93 7.08
N GLY A 44 7.37 10.98 6.55
CA GLY A 44 7.28 9.64 7.15
C GLY A 44 6.28 8.76 6.43
N GLY A 45 5.75 9.26 5.33
CA GLY A 45 4.79 8.53 4.53
C GLY A 45 3.57 8.13 5.35
N LEU A 46 3.08 6.91 5.16
CA LEU A 46 1.89 6.41 5.86
C LEU A 46 2.07 6.25 7.38
N SER A 47 3.30 6.24 7.89
CA SER A 47 3.55 6.20 9.34
C SER A 47 3.06 7.44 10.06
N GLU A 48 2.99 8.59 9.38
CA GLU A 48 2.42 9.83 9.92
C GLU A 48 0.95 9.66 10.33
N ILE A 49 0.17 8.90 9.54
CA ILE A 49 -1.22 8.60 9.87
C ILE A 49 -1.31 7.83 11.19
N SER A 50 -0.45 6.84 11.37
CA SER A 50 -0.39 6.05 12.60
C SER A 50 0.04 6.90 13.80
N GLN A 51 1.00 7.79 13.63
CA GLN A 51 1.48 8.68 14.68
C GLN A 51 0.40 9.70 15.10
N VAL A 52 -0.26 10.32 14.13
CA VAL A 52 -1.35 11.27 14.39
C VAL A 52 -2.53 10.58 15.09
N SER A 53 -2.88 9.37 14.64
CA SER A 53 -3.93 8.56 15.25
C SER A 53 -3.59 8.18 16.69
N CYS A 54 -2.33 7.79 16.93
CA CYS A 54 -1.82 7.51 18.28
C CYS A 54 -1.96 8.73 19.18
N ARG A 55 -1.52 9.89 18.71
CA ARG A 55 -1.62 11.15 19.47
C ARG A 55 -3.07 11.54 19.75
N ALA A 56 -3.95 11.46 18.75
CA ALA A 56 -5.37 11.77 18.91
C ALA A 56 -6.03 10.83 19.93
N CYS A 57 -5.72 9.55 19.86
CA CYS A 57 -6.21 8.56 20.83
C CYS A 57 -5.74 8.87 22.26
N ALA A 58 -4.44 9.19 22.44
CA ALA A 58 -3.89 9.53 23.74
C ALA A 58 -4.52 10.80 24.34
N VAL A 59 -4.74 11.83 23.53
CA VAL A 59 -5.46 13.06 23.93
C VAL A 59 -6.89 12.75 24.34
N GLY A 60 -7.54 11.78 23.68
CA GLY A 60 -8.87 11.28 24.02
C GLY A 60 -8.91 10.35 25.25
N GLY A 61 -7.80 10.13 25.95
CA GLY A 61 -7.72 9.26 27.13
C GLY A 61 -7.41 7.81 26.81
N GLY A 62 -7.08 7.48 25.57
CA GLY A 62 -6.64 6.13 25.18
C GLY A 62 -5.24 5.81 25.69
N VAL A 63 -5.02 4.54 25.98
CA VAL A 63 -3.72 4.04 26.48
C VAL A 63 -3.08 3.12 25.45
N TYR A 64 -1.83 3.38 25.12
CA TYR A 64 -1.00 2.50 24.30
C TYR A 64 -0.09 1.68 25.19
N VAL A 65 -0.17 0.36 25.07
CA VAL A 65 0.69 -0.55 25.81
C VAL A 65 1.61 -1.25 24.82
N LEU A 66 2.86 -0.84 24.81
CA LEU A 66 3.88 -1.43 23.94
C LEU A 66 4.33 -2.79 24.45
N GLY A 67 4.66 -3.68 23.53
CA GLY A 67 5.19 -5.00 23.84
C GLY A 67 4.17 -6.04 24.30
N LYS A 68 2.89 -5.66 24.48
CA LYS A 68 1.81 -6.59 24.82
C LYS A 68 1.04 -6.97 23.56
N GLY A 69 1.19 -8.20 23.11
CA GLY A 69 0.39 -8.76 22.02
C GLY A 69 -0.80 -9.56 22.54
N VAL A 70 -1.81 -9.75 21.71
CA VAL A 70 -2.92 -10.66 21.99
C VAL A 70 -2.46 -12.10 21.74
N ALA A 71 -2.80 -13.03 22.63
CA ALA A 71 -2.54 -14.45 22.42
C ALA A 71 -3.37 -14.97 21.23
N PRO A 72 -2.88 -15.99 20.50
CA PRO A 72 -3.66 -16.60 19.43
C PRO A 72 -5.05 -17.02 19.91
N PRO A 73 -6.10 -16.87 19.10
CA PRO A 73 -7.44 -17.28 19.48
C PRO A 73 -7.49 -18.79 19.70
N THR A 74 -7.79 -19.17 20.92
CA THR A 74 -8.13 -20.55 21.30
C THR A 74 -9.57 -20.54 21.81
N GLU A 75 -10.25 -21.68 21.84
CA GLU A 75 -11.64 -21.76 22.30
C GLU A 75 -11.85 -21.16 23.69
N ASP A 76 -10.81 -21.14 24.52
CA ASP A 76 -10.85 -20.56 25.87
C ASP A 76 -10.48 -19.08 25.92
N ASN A 77 -9.83 -18.53 24.88
CA ASN A 77 -9.25 -17.19 24.90
C ASN A 77 -10.15 -16.09 24.30
N ALA A 78 -11.30 -16.46 23.73
CA ALA A 78 -12.21 -15.52 23.06
C ALA A 78 -13.68 -15.78 23.44
N LYS A 79 -13.96 -15.92 24.72
CA LYS A 79 -15.35 -16.10 25.18
C LYS A 79 -16.04 -14.74 25.22
N THR A 80 -17.02 -14.58 24.36
CA THR A 80 -17.92 -13.43 24.38
C THR A 80 -18.98 -13.66 25.47
N THR A 81 -19.10 -12.71 26.38
CA THR A 81 -20.11 -12.68 27.43
C THR A 81 -21.00 -11.45 27.23
N GLU A 82 -22.12 -11.36 27.93
CA GLU A 82 -23.00 -10.16 27.90
C GLU A 82 -22.25 -8.87 28.26
N ASN A 83 -21.16 -8.95 29.00
CA ASN A 83 -20.35 -7.82 29.44
C ASN A 83 -19.15 -7.51 28.52
N GLY A 84 -18.99 -8.22 27.41
CA GLY A 84 -17.90 -8.04 26.45
C GLY A 84 -17.09 -9.31 26.16
N THR A 85 -16.08 -9.17 25.33
CA THR A 85 -15.19 -10.27 24.95
C THR A 85 -13.94 -10.26 25.81
N LYS A 86 -13.63 -11.39 26.42
CA LYS A 86 -12.38 -11.60 27.16
C LYS A 86 -11.26 -11.90 26.19
N LEU A 87 -10.18 -11.15 26.30
CA LEU A 87 -8.96 -11.36 25.54
C LEU A 87 -7.82 -11.70 26.49
N ARG A 88 -7.08 -12.77 26.18
CA ARG A 88 -5.85 -13.09 26.87
C ARG A 88 -4.67 -12.45 26.12
N LEU A 89 -3.84 -11.73 26.82
CA LEU A 89 -2.58 -11.20 26.31
C LEU A 89 -1.48 -12.27 26.36
N ARG A 90 -0.40 -12.07 25.63
CA ARG A 90 0.72 -13.04 25.56
C ARG A 90 1.44 -13.22 26.90
N ASP A 91 1.38 -12.23 27.78
CA ASP A 91 1.91 -12.29 29.14
C ASP A 91 0.96 -12.98 30.14
N GLY A 92 -0.19 -13.46 29.67
CA GLY A 92 -1.18 -14.17 30.49
C GLY A 92 -2.26 -13.27 31.12
N GLU A 93 -2.13 -11.93 31.03
CA GLU A 93 -3.13 -10.99 31.52
C GLU A 93 -4.42 -11.13 30.71
N VAL A 94 -5.58 -10.98 31.38
CA VAL A 94 -6.90 -11.05 30.74
C VAL A 94 -7.55 -9.68 30.78
N VAL A 95 -7.92 -9.18 29.59
CA VAL A 95 -8.60 -7.91 29.43
C VAL A 95 -10.01 -8.16 28.89
N THR A 96 -11.01 -7.45 29.41
CA THR A 96 -12.38 -7.50 28.89
C THR A 96 -12.64 -6.26 28.05
N ALA A 97 -12.99 -6.45 26.77
CA ALA A 97 -13.25 -5.37 25.83
C ALA A 97 -14.68 -5.45 25.29
N LYS A 98 -15.38 -4.30 25.24
CA LYS A 98 -16.68 -4.21 24.58
C LYS A 98 -16.55 -4.30 23.06
N TRP A 99 -15.48 -3.73 22.51
CA TRP A 99 -15.18 -3.71 21.09
C TRP A 99 -13.72 -4.09 20.86
N ILE A 100 -13.49 -4.88 19.85
CA ILE A 100 -12.16 -5.26 19.38
C ILE A 100 -12.04 -4.75 17.95
N VAL A 101 -11.04 -3.91 17.70
CA VAL A 101 -10.73 -3.40 16.37
C VAL A 101 -9.32 -3.87 16.02
N GLY A 102 -9.20 -4.62 14.95
CA GLY A 102 -7.91 -5.13 14.50
C GLY A 102 -8.01 -5.86 13.19
N GLY A 103 -6.86 -6.11 12.57
CA GLY A 103 -6.75 -6.97 11.42
C GLY A 103 -7.02 -8.42 11.82
N ASN A 104 -7.88 -9.10 11.07
CA ASN A 104 -8.16 -10.50 11.29
C ASN A 104 -6.96 -11.34 10.78
N SER A 105 -6.08 -11.73 11.69
CA SER A 105 -4.90 -12.56 11.35
C SER A 105 -5.25 -14.04 11.12
N SER A 106 -6.52 -14.41 11.30
CA SER A 106 -6.97 -15.82 11.22
C SER A 106 -7.46 -16.25 9.83
N THR A 107 -7.73 -15.31 8.94
CA THR A 107 -7.91 -15.63 7.52
C THR A 107 -6.58 -15.35 6.81
N ALA A 108 -5.71 -16.35 6.78
CA ALA A 108 -4.68 -16.39 5.75
C ALA A 108 -5.43 -16.36 4.42
N SER A 109 -5.52 -15.18 3.79
CA SER A 109 -5.93 -15.14 2.39
C SER A 109 -4.86 -15.93 1.65
N GLU A 110 -5.27 -16.84 0.80
CA GLU A 110 -4.36 -17.56 -0.10
C GLU A 110 -3.62 -16.59 -1.04
N ASP A 111 -4.11 -15.35 -1.14
CA ASP A 111 -3.50 -14.26 -1.87
C ASP A 111 -2.37 -13.61 -1.07
N THR A 112 -1.18 -14.13 -1.24
CA THR A 112 0.03 -13.53 -0.69
C THR A 112 0.50 -12.41 -1.62
N HIS A 113 0.59 -11.21 -1.09
CA HIS A 113 1.08 -10.04 -1.84
C HIS A 113 2.55 -9.80 -1.52
N CYS A 114 3.38 -9.82 -2.55
CA CYS A 114 4.76 -9.41 -2.42
C CYS A 114 4.88 -7.89 -2.60
N ARG A 115 5.68 -7.24 -1.77
CA ARG A 115 6.00 -5.82 -1.88
C ARG A 115 7.49 -5.63 -1.87
N SER A 116 7.99 -4.89 -2.84
CA SER A 116 9.39 -4.42 -2.85
C SER A 116 9.44 -2.91 -2.69
N MET A 117 10.43 -2.43 -1.95
CA MET A 117 10.76 -1.03 -1.81
C MET A 117 12.25 -0.85 -2.13
N THR A 118 12.55 0.01 -3.07
CA THR A 118 13.93 0.23 -3.53
C THR A 118 14.20 1.72 -3.66
N ILE A 119 15.40 2.15 -3.26
CA ILE A 119 15.89 3.50 -3.50
C ILE A 119 16.96 3.41 -4.58
N VAL A 120 16.82 4.22 -5.62
CA VAL A 120 17.76 4.28 -6.74
C VAL A 120 18.49 5.62 -6.76
N SER A 121 19.77 5.59 -7.17
CA SER A 121 20.62 6.77 -7.26
C SER A 121 20.40 7.57 -8.56
N SER A 122 19.14 7.72 -8.96
CA SER A 122 18.74 8.50 -10.13
C SER A 122 17.51 9.31 -9.79
N SER A 123 17.44 10.55 -10.25
CA SER A 123 16.29 11.44 -10.05
C SER A 123 15.09 11.08 -10.92
N LEU A 124 15.29 10.30 -12.00
CA LEU A 124 14.26 9.92 -12.99
C LEU A 124 13.32 11.06 -13.36
N SER A 125 13.85 12.26 -13.50
CA SER A 125 13.10 13.51 -13.71
C SER A 125 12.13 13.46 -14.88
N HIS A 126 12.37 12.61 -15.88
CA HIS A 126 11.50 12.40 -17.02
C HIS A 126 10.13 11.76 -16.65
N LEU A 127 10.03 11.11 -15.48
CA LEU A 127 8.77 10.55 -14.99
C LEU A 127 7.89 11.58 -14.28
N PHE A 128 8.41 12.78 -14.02
CA PHE A 128 7.73 13.84 -13.28
C PHE A 128 7.57 15.12 -14.12
N PRO A 129 7.06 15.05 -15.35
CA PRO A 129 6.85 16.26 -16.14
C PRO A 129 5.83 17.17 -15.44
N PRO A 130 6.02 18.49 -15.46
CA PRO A 130 5.01 19.42 -14.98
C PRO A 130 3.75 19.28 -15.83
N ILE A 131 2.57 19.35 -15.20
CA ILE A 131 1.27 19.15 -15.86
C ILE A 131 0.93 20.36 -16.75
N ALA A 132 1.41 21.53 -16.40
CA ALA A 132 1.24 22.77 -17.14
C ALA A 132 2.51 23.60 -17.05
N GLU A 133 2.65 24.58 -17.93
CA GLU A 133 3.74 25.55 -17.89
C GLU A 133 3.72 26.28 -16.53
N GLU A 134 4.87 26.42 -15.91
CA GLU A 134 5.06 26.99 -14.55
C GLU A 134 4.41 26.19 -13.39
N ALA A 135 3.76 25.05 -13.66
CA ALA A 135 3.25 24.21 -12.60
C ALA A 135 4.41 23.46 -11.89
N PRO A 136 4.30 23.22 -10.58
CA PRO A 136 5.28 22.42 -9.90
C PRO A 136 5.31 20.99 -10.44
N ALA A 137 6.50 20.39 -10.52
CA ALA A 137 6.65 19.00 -10.90
C ALA A 137 5.91 18.08 -9.90
N PRO A 138 5.23 17.03 -10.35
CA PRO A 138 4.62 16.05 -9.46
C PRO A 138 5.67 15.39 -8.58
N ALA A 139 5.36 15.20 -7.30
CA ALA A 139 6.25 14.51 -6.36
C ALA A 139 6.21 12.99 -6.51
N ALA A 140 5.21 12.44 -7.21
CA ALA A 140 5.07 11.03 -7.46
C ALA A 140 4.50 10.74 -8.85
N ALA A 141 4.82 9.55 -9.34
CA ALA A 141 4.30 9.01 -10.60
C ALA A 141 3.88 7.55 -10.41
N VAL A 142 2.99 7.07 -11.24
CA VAL A 142 2.61 5.66 -11.31
C VAL A 142 2.97 5.15 -12.71
N VAL A 143 3.88 4.19 -12.74
CA VAL A 143 4.25 3.48 -13.96
C VAL A 143 3.50 2.17 -13.99
N VAL A 144 2.82 1.87 -15.08
CA VAL A 144 2.04 0.64 -15.24
C VAL A 144 2.61 -0.18 -16.36
N PHE A 145 3.00 -1.39 -16.04
CA PHE A 145 3.34 -2.42 -17.01
C PHE A 145 2.08 -3.26 -17.24
N PRO A 146 1.48 -3.20 -18.44
CA PRO A 146 0.28 -3.98 -18.74
C PRO A 146 0.56 -5.49 -18.62
N SER A 147 -0.50 -6.28 -18.43
CA SER A 147 -0.39 -7.74 -18.42
C SER A 147 0.30 -8.23 -19.69
N GLY A 148 1.26 -9.13 -19.54
CA GLY A 148 2.03 -9.70 -20.66
C GLY A 148 3.09 -8.79 -21.26
N SER A 149 3.27 -7.55 -20.77
CA SER A 149 4.35 -6.65 -21.24
C SER A 149 5.71 -7.02 -20.65
N LEU A 150 5.72 -7.70 -19.52
CA LEU A 150 6.92 -8.24 -18.90
C LEU A 150 6.92 -9.76 -19.09
N THR A 151 8.00 -10.27 -19.67
CA THR A 151 8.24 -11.70 -19.87
C THR A 151 9.40 -12.15 -19.01
N LEU A 152 9.22 -13.28 -18.35
CA LEU A 152 10.30 -13.97 -17.66
C LEU A 152 10.73 -15.16 -18.51
N ASP A 153 12.04 -15.38 -18.65
CA ASP A 153 12.61 -16.43 -19.49
C ASP A 153 12.12 -17.86 -19.17
N SER A 154 11.49 -18.03 -18.02
CA SER A 154 11.01 -19.33 -17.55
C SER A 154 9.48 -19.54 -17.62
N GLN A 155 8.69 -18.53 -18.02
CA GLN A 155 7.23 -18.64 -18.02
C GLN A 155 6.61 -18.19 -19.35
N ALA A 156 5.86 -19.13 -19.97
CA ALA A 156 5.16 -18.88 -21.22
C ALA A 156 3.88 -18.01 -21.06
N GLU A 157 3.36 -17.89 -19.84
CA GLU A 157 2.20 -17.04 -19.55
C GLU A 157 2.66 -15.68 -19.04
N GLY A 158 2.13 -14.62 -19.66
CA GLY A 158 2.48 -13.25 -19.31
C GLY A 158 2.13 -12.92 -17.85
N LEU A 159 2.99 -12.15 -17.21
CA LEU A 159 2.76 -11.65 -15.85
C LEU A 159 1.48 -10.79 -15.77
N PRO A 160 0.80 -10.78 -14.61
CA PRO A 160 -0.25 -9.81 -14.35
C PRO A 160 0.27 -8.37 -14.47
N PRO A 161 -0.60 -7.36 -14.56
CA PRO A 161 -0.15 -5.99 -14.64
C PRO A 161 0.63 -5.58 -13.39
N VAL A 162 1.78 -4.94 -13.59
CA VAL A 162 2.63 -4.46 -12.50
C VAL A 162 2.48 -2.95 -12.39
N HIS A 163 2.17 -2.49 -11.18
CA HIS A 163 2.06 -1.07 -10.86
C HIS A 163 3.27 -0.66 -10.03
N VAL A 164 4.00 0.35 -10.48
CA VAL A 164 5.17 0.88 -9.77
C VAL A 164 4.85 2.28 -9.31
N PHE A 165 4.80 2.51 -8.00
CA PHE A 165 4.70 3.84 -7.43
C PHE A 165 6.11 4.41 -7.29
N VAL A 166 6.37 5.50 -7.99
CA VAL A 166 7.67 6.18 -7.98
C VAL A 166 7.52 7.49 -7.22
N HIS A 167 8.30 7.66 -6.18
CA HIS A 167 8.35 8.88 -5.38
C HIS A 167 9.67 9.60 -5.64
N SER A 168 9.60 10.88 -5.99
CA SER A 168 10.78 11.73 -6.07
C SER A 168 11.29 12.12 -4.68
N SER A 169 12.46 12.72 -4.61
CA SER A 169 13.00 13.27 -3.36
C SER A 169 12.13 14.35 -2.71
N ASP A 170 11.20 14.95 -3.48
CA ASP A 170 10.30 16.00 -2.96
C ASP A 170 9.27 15.46 -1.96
N THR A 171 9.05 14.13 -1.93
CA THR A 171 8.26 13.48 -0.87
C THR A 171 8.97 13.47 0.48
N GLY A 172 10.30 13.67 0.51
CA GLY A 172 11.11 13.60 1.71
C GLY A 172 11.48 12.17 2.14
N GLU A 173 11.18 11.15 1.34
CA GLU A 173 11.44 9.74 1.65
C GLU A 173 12.82 9.26 1.21
N CYS A 174 13.50 10.01 0.35
CA CYS A 174 14.85 9.73 -0.11
C CYS A 174 15.66 11.03 -0.28
N PRO A 175 16.99 10.95 -0.30
CA PRO A 175 17.85 12.11 -0.53
C PRO A 175 17.61 12.76 -1.90
N SER A 176 18.00 14.04 -2.03
CA SER A 176 17.98 14.75 -3.29
C SER A 176 18.75 14.01 -4.38
N GLY A 177 18.20 13.96 -5.59
CA GLY A 177 18.80 13.24 -6.72
C GLY A 177 18.52 11.74 -6.75
N GLN A 178 17.73 11.24 -5.82
CA GLN A 178 17.29 9.85 -5.74
C GLN A 178 15.78 9.72 -5.89
N CYS A 179 15.33 8.51 -6.22
CA CYS A 179 13.92 8.16 -6.23
C CYS A 179 13.66 6.90 -5.40
N LYS A 180 12.47 6.78 -4.85
CA LYS A 180 12.00 5.60 -4.14
C LYS A 180 10.89 4.92 -4.92
N TYR A 181 11.02 3.62 -5.12
CA TYR A 181 9.99 2.79 -5.75
C TYR A 181 9.25 1.95 -4.73
N HIS A 182 7.96 1.88 -4.91
CA HIS A 182 7.11 0.89 -4.28
C HIS A 182 6.50 0.00 -5.36
N LEU A 183 6.83 -1.27 -5.35
CA LEU A 183 6.21 -2.28 -6.19
C LEU A 183 5.28 -3.14 -5.33
N PRO A 184 3.98 -2.88 -5.30
CA PRO A 184 3.02 -3.86 -4.85
C PRO A 184 2.85 -4.89 -5.99
N LEU A 185 3.46 -6.04 -5.84
CA LEU A 185 3.27 -7.15 -6.75
C LEU A 185 2.06 -7.97 -6.26
N PHE A 186 0.96 -7.87 -6.97
CA PHE A 186 -0.18 -8.77 -6.84
C PHE A 186 0.14 -10.10 -7.56
N VAL A 187 1.21 -10.75 -7.13
CA VAL A 187 1.66 -12.00 -7.74
C VAL A 187 1.52 -13.08 -6.68
N PRO A 188 0.96 -14.25 -7.00
CA PRO A 188 1.00 -15.39 -6.11
C PRO A 188 2.43 -15.64 -5.61
N CYS A 189 2.60 -16.00 -4.36
CA CYS A 189 3.90 -16.12 -3.67
C CYS A 189 4.81 -17.25 -4.21
N CYS A 190 4.55 -17.74 -5.41
CA CYS A 190 5.34 -18.77 -6.08
C CYS A 190 6.53 -18.21 -6.90
N TYR A 191 6.71 -16.88 -6.94
CA TYR A 191 7.85 -16.27 -7.61
C TYR A 191 9.04 -16.21 -6.67
N ASP A 192 10.16 -16.75 -7.13
CA ASP A 192 11.39 -16.78 -6.37
C ASP A 192 12.07 -15.38 -6.26
N GLU A 193 13.07 -15.29 -5.40
CA GLU A 193 13.82 -14.05 -5.17
C GLU A 193 14.51 -13.53 -6.46
N GLN A 194 14.79 -14.41 -7.43
CA GLN A 194 15.42 -14.04 -8.71
C GLN A 194 14.42 -13.28 -9.59
N THR A 195 13.17 -13.69 -9.62
CA THR A 195 12.08 -13.03 -10.35
C THR A 195 11.87 -11.59 -9.86
N LEU A 196 11.89 -11.39 -8.53
CA LEU A 196 11.79 -10.06 -7.91
C LEU A 196 13.00 -9.18 -8.26
N ARG A 197 14.21 -9.75 -8.36
CA ARG A 197 15.42 -9.03 -8.76
C ARG A 197 15.36 -8.57 -10.21
N ILE A 198 14.84 -9.37 -11.13
CA ILE A 198 14.71 -9.04 -12.55
C ILE A 198 13.75 -7.84 -12.72
N LEU A 199 12.63 -7.81 -12.01
CA LEU A 199 11.70 -6.68 -12.02
C LEU A 199 12.33 -5.37 -11.52
N ILE A 200 13.31 -5.44 -10.62
CA ILE A 200 14.09 -4.29 -10.14
C ILE A 200 15.12 -3.81 -11.16
N TYR A 201 15.60 -4.69 -12.04
CA TYR A 201 16.61 -4.35 -13.06
C TYR A 201 16.04 -3.75 -14.36
N ILE A 202 14.73 -3.83 -14.58
CA ILE A 202 14.06 -3.33 -15.80
C ILE A 202 13.73 -1.84 -15.69
N VAL A 203 13.86 -1.23 -14.55
CA VAL A 203 13.69 0.19 -14.28
C VAL A 203 15.05 0.82 -14.07
#